data_90fb0add21f212630aacacaa28c02e9e
#
_entry.id   90fb0add21f212630aacacaa28c02e9e
#
_cell.length_a   1.000
_cell.length_b   1.000
_cell.length_c   1.000
_cell.angle_alpha   90.00
_cell.angle_beta   90.00
_cell.angle_gamma   90.00
#
_symmetry.space_group_name_H-M   'P 1'
#
loop_
_entity.id
_entity.type
_entity.pdbx_description
1 polymer ?
#
loop_
_entity_poly.entity_id
_entity_poly.type
_entity_poly.pdbx_seq_one_letter_code
_entity_poly.pdbx_strand_id
1 'polypeptide(L)'
;VEAIEELKTKAINGLTLYSNSIDINKFGGRFKYSKVLSVIDNINTAITSNITKVRIKRNLNALLIRYVRYELCFGNQFNVKPGGLNIKSTGFTILGESQTVYLTDTPNEDKLTGTVSIVKELNNNKIVVVEDAGTVDYIKGELNLTTINITSTVKSNNIIEVQAFPESNDIIGLKDLYLKFSISDSTINMVKDTISSG
;
A
#
# COMPACT_ATOMS: atom_id res chain seq x y z
N VAL A 1 27.15 -5.66 23.05
CA VAL A 1 26.35 -5.71 21.81
C VAL A 1 24.91 -5.66 22.23
N GLU A 2 24.17 -4.65 21.77
CA GLU A 2 22.77 -4.44 22.09
C GLU A 2 21.92 -5.57 21.48
N ALA A 3 20.88 -5.99 22.18
CA ALA A 3 20.01 -7.07 21.69
C ALA A 3 19.21 -6.62 20.46
N ILE A 4 18.98 -7.54 19.51
CA ILE A 4 18.23 -7.27 18.26
C ILE A 4 16.84 -6.67 18.55
N GLU A 5 16.15 -7.18 19.56
CA GLU A 5 14.82 -6.70 19.96
C GLU A 5 14.86 -5.27 20.54
N GLU A 6 15.95 -4.90 21.20
CA GLU A 6 16.15 -3.54 21.70
C GLU A 6 16.37 -2.56 20.55
N LEU A 7 17.19 -2.92 19.56
CA LEU A 7 17.39 -2.14 18.35
C LEU A 7 16.07 -1.98 17.56
N LYS A 8 15.28 -3.04 17.45
CA LYS A 8 13.96 -3.00 16.81
C LYS A 8 13.01 -2.05 17.54
N THR A 9 13.00 -2.08 18.86
CA THR A 9 12.18 -1.18 19.68
C THR A 9 12.59 0.28 19.47
N LYS A 10 13.88 0.57 19.44
CA LYS A 10 14.40 1.91 19.14
C LYS A 10 14.02 2.38 17.74
N ALA A 11 14.05 1.49 16.74
CA ALA A 11 13.60 1.78 15.38
C ALA A 11 12.11 2.17 15.33
N ILE A 12 11.26 1.37 15.98
CA ILE A 12 9.82 1.65 16.08
C ILE A 12 9.59 3.01 16.75
N ASN A 13 10.27 3.30 17.86
CA ASN A 13 10.12 4.57 18.55
C ASN A 13 10.56 5.76 17.70
N GLY A 14 11.71 5.66 17.02
CA GLY A 14 12.22 6.71 16.13
C GLY A 14 11.27 6.97 14.96
N LEU A 15 10.76 5.92 14.32
CA LEU A 15 9.79 6.03 13.24
C LEU A 15 8.44 6.58 13.74
N THR A 16 8.02 6.24 14.95
CA THR A 16 6.81 6.79 15.58
C THR A 16 6.94 8.30 15.78
N LEU A 17 8.09 8.77 16.26
CA LEU A 17 8.36 10.21 16.37
C LEU A 17 8.30 10.90 15.00
N TYR A 18 8.92 10.31 13.98
CA TYR A 18 8.88 10.85 12.63
C TYR A 18 7.43 10.87 12.08
N SER A 19 6.66 9.81 12.30
CA SER A 19 5.26 9.72 11.84
C SER A 19 4.36 10.83 12.43
N ASN A 20 4.68 11.30 13.63
CA ASN A 20 3.96 12.39 14.30
C ASN A 20 4.56 13.77 14.01
N SER A 21 5.59 13.86 13.17
CA SER A 21 6.20 15.15 12.81
C SER A 21 5.23 16.00 11.98
N ILE A 22 5.41 17.32 12.06
CA ILE A 22 4.62 18.27 11.29
C ILE A 22 4.87 18.17 9.78
N ASP A 23 5.98 17.57 9.36
CA ASP A 23 6.27 17.38 7.95
C ASP A 23 5.29 16.39 7.30
N ILE A 24 4.89 15.36 8.04
CA ILE A 24 3.96 14.33 7.59
C ILE A 24 2.54 14.67 8.01
N ASN A 25 2.31 14.90 9.28
CA ASN A 25 0.98 14.97 9.89
C ASN A 25 0.29 16.32 9.64
N LYS A 26 0.08 16.63 8.37
CA LYS A 26 -0.62 17.83 7.90
C LYS A 26 -1.27 17.61 6.54
N PHE A 27 -2.14 18.51 6.14
CA PHE A 27 -2.66 18.57 4.77
C PHE A 27 -1.50 18.84 3.79
N GLY A 28 -1.43 18.08 2.71
CA GLY A 28 -0.33 18.15 1.77
C GLY A 28 1.04 17.82 2.39
N GLY A 29 1.05 16.97 3.42
CA GLY A 29 2.27 16.50 4.07
C GLY A 29 3.22 15.80 3.11
N ARG A 30 4.49 15.71 3.49
CA ARG A 30 5.53 15.06 2.69
C ARG A 30 6.23 13.99 3.51
N PHE A 31 6.19 12.77 2.99
CA PHE A 31 7.00 11.66 3.49
C PHE A 31 8.30 11.63 2.70
N LYS A 32 9.43 11.76 3.38
CA LYS A 32 10.76 11.71 2.79
C LYS A 32 11.44 10.39 3.12
N TYR A 33 11.73 9.61 2.09
CA TYR A 33 12.40 8.32 2.22
C TYR A 33 13.76 8.44 2.93
N SER A 34 14.56 9.43 2.58
CA SER A 34 15.86 9.70 3.20
C SER A 34 15.76 9.95 4.71
N LYS A 35 14.65 10.53 5.18
CA LYS A 35 14.43 10.71 6.61
C LYS A 35 14.18 9.39 7.32
N VAL A 36 13.43 8.48 6.72
CA VAL A 36 13.20 7.13 7.28
C VAL A 36 14.51 6.37 7.37
N LEU A 37 15.32 6.37 6.31
CA LEU A 37 16.64 5.75 6.34
C LEU A 37 17.51 6.35 7.44
N SER A 38 17.59 7.68 7.51
CA SER A 38 18.36 8.39 8.52
C SER A 38 17.90 8.08 9.96
N VAL A 39 16.59 7.98 10.19
CA VAL A 39 16.05 7.59 11.50
C VAL A 39 16.53 6.21 11.90
N ILE A 40 16.50 5.24 10.97
CA ILE A 40 16.92 3.86 11.23
C ILE A 40 18.45 3.77 11.42
N ASP A 41 19.21 4.37 10.51
CA ASP A 41 20.69 4.28 10.51
C ASP A 41 21.32 4.96 11.73
N ASN A 42 20.67 6.01 12.25
CA ASN A 42 21.17 6.72 13.45
C ASN A 42 20.79 6.08 14.80
N ILE A 43 20.07 4.97 14.81
CA ILE A 43 19.69 4.29 16.05
C ILE A 43 20.92 3.71 16.77
N ASN A 44 21.79 3.06 16.01
CA ASN A 44 22.99 2.45 16.52
C ASN A 44 23.98 2.19 15.38
N THR A 45 25.27 2.37 15.66
CA THR A 45 26.36 2.09 14.70
C THR A 45 26.47 0.61 14.31
N ALA A 46 25.79 -0.29 15.01
CA ALA A 46 25.69 -1.71 14.66
C ALA A 46 24.76 -1.98 13.47
N ILE A 47 23.94 -1.00 13.05
CA ILE A 47 23.12 -1.11 11.84
C ILE A 47 24.00 -0.74 10.64
N THR A 48 24.42 -1.77 9.90
CA THR A 48 25.36 -1.63 8.78
C THR A 48 24.67 -1.44 7.44
N SER A 49 23.41 -1.85 7.33
CA SER A 49 22.61 -1.68 6.11
C SER A 49 21.11 -1.63 6.42
N ASN A 50 20.37 -0.99 5.55
CA ASN A 50 18.95 -0.76 5.68
C ASN A 50 18.27 -0.88 4.30
N ILE A 51 17.33 -1.80 4.18
CA ILE A 51 16.51 -1.98 2.98
C ILE A 51 15.07 -1.67 3.33
N THR A 52 14.57 -0.55 2.86
CA THR A 52 13.22 -0.08 3.13
C THR A 52 12.37 -0.10 1.85
N LYS A 53 11.14 -0.60 1.96
CA LYS A 53 10.14 -0.57 0.90
C LYS A 53 8.96 0.25 1.37
N VAL A 54 8.52 1.19 0.54
CA VAL A 54 7.37 2.05 0.80
C VAL A 54 6.15 1.53 0.05
N ARG A 55 5.00 1.55 0.70
CA ARG A 55 3.68 1.31 0.09
C ARG A 55 2.76 2.46 0.44
N ILE A 56 1.91 2.83 -0.50
CA ILE A 56 0.84 3.81 -0.28
C ILE A 56 -0.50 3.09 -0.22
N LYS A 57 -1.39 3.60 0.61
CA LYS A 57 -2.71 3.01 0.88
C LYS A 57 -3.80 4.07 0.89
N ARG A 58 -4.94 3.73 0.31
CA ARG A 58 -6.18 4.49 0.39
C ARG A 58 -7.32 3.58 0.83
N ASN A 59 -8.24 4.14 1.59
CA ASN A 59 -9.45 3.45 2.00
C ASN A 59 -10.58 3.80 1.03
N LEU A 60 -11.18 2.77 0.45
CA LEU A 60 -12.45 2.86 -0.24
C LEU A 60 -13.55 2.58 0.79
N ASN A 61 -14.43 3.56 0.99
CA ASN A 61 -15.61 3.40 1.85
C ASN A 61 -16.74 2.80 1.02
N ALA A 62 -16.99 1.51 1.20
CA ALA A 62 -17.98 0.78 0.43
C ALA A 62 -19.41 1.14 0.87
N LEU A 63 -20.26 1.50 -0.09
CA LEU A 63 -21.70 1.60 0.09
C LEU A 63 -22.31 0.23 -0.20
N LEU A 64 -22.62 -0.52 0.85
CA LEU A 64 -23.05 -1.90 0.73
C LEU A 64 -24.43 -2.04 0.06
N ILE A 65 -24.59 -3.15 -0.70
CA ILE A 65 -25.84 -3.56 -1.33
C ILE A 65 -26.39 -2.49 -2.29
N ARG A 66 -25.48 -1.77 -2.96
CA ARG A 66 -25.78 -0.74 -3.95
C ARG A 66 -24.83 -0.82 -5.13
N TYR A 67 -25.30 -0.47 -6.30
CA TYR A 67 -24.47 -0.29 -7.49
C TYR A 67 -23.82 1.09 -7.48
N VAL A 68 -22.52 1.15 -7.24
CA VAL A 68 -21.76 2.41 -7.08
C VAL A 68 -20.48 2.36 -7.90
N ARG A 69 -20.09 3.51 -8.44
CA ARG A 69 -18.76 3.74 -8.99
C ARG A 69 -17.85 4.31 -7.92
N TYR A 70 -16.60 3.91 -7.93
CA TYR A 70 -15.62 4.40 -6.96
C TYR A 70 -14.40 4.96 -7.68
N GLU A 71 -13.88 6.04 -7.13
CA GLU A 71 -12.64 6.66 -7.56
C GLU A 71 -11.70 6.79 -6.36
N LEU A 72 -10.45 6.39 -6.54
CA LEU A 72 -9.38 6.51 -5.56
C LEU A 72 -8.21 7.24 -6.19
N CYS A 73 -7.93 8.46 -5.72
CA CYS A 73 -6.78 9.23 -6.13
C CYS A 73 -5.69 9.14 -5.05
N PHE A 74 -4.53 8.57 -5.40
CA PHE A 74 -3.36 8.51 -4.53
C PHE A 74 -2.45 9.73 -4.72
N GLY A 75 -2.54 10.40 -5.88
CA GLY A 75 -1.77 11.60 -6.20
C GLY A 75 -0.25 11.37 -6.31
N ASN A 76 0.17 10.13 -6.40
CA ASN A 76 1.56 9.72 -6.57
C ASN A 76 1.63 8.65 -7.64
N GLN A 77 2.57 8.79 -8.57
CA GLN A 77 2.80 7.81 -9.62
C GLN A 77 3.08 6.43 -9.04
N PHE A 78 2.50 5.38 -9.65
CA PHE A 78 2.72 4.00 -9.23
C PHE A 78 3.90 3.38 -9.96
N ASN A 79 4.65 2.54 -9.26
CA ASN A 79 5.64 1.65 -9.87
C ASN A 79 4.91 0.52 -10.60
N VAL A 80 5.23 0.32 -11.88
CA VAL A 80 4.53 -0.65 -12.75
C VAL A 80 5.40 -1.86 -13.01
N LYS A 81 4.95 -3.01 -12.54
CA LYS A 81 5.50 -4.31 -12.89
C LYS A 81 4.77 -4.86 -14.12
N PRO A 82 5.48 -5.30 -15.16
CA PRO A 82 4.85 -5.82 -16.38
C PRO A 82 3.88 -6.98 -16.14
N GLY A 83 4.13 -7.79 -15.13
CA GLY A 83 3.28 -8.92 -14.75
C GLY A 83 1.99 -8.56 -14.02
N GLY A 84 1.69 -7.27 -13.83
CA GLY A 84 0.54 -6.82 -13.05
C GLY A 84 0.72 -6.98 -11.56
N LEU A 85 -0.39 -7.01 -10.82
CA LEU A 85 -0.43 -7.09 -9.35
C LEU A 85 0.20 -5.86 -8.67
N ASN A 86 0.17 -4.71 -9.34
CA ASN A 86 0.63 -3.45 -8.79
C ASN A 86 -0.37 -2.90 -7.77
N ILE A 87 -1.67 -3.15 -8.02
CA ILE A 87 -2.77 -2.83 -7.11
C ILE A 87 -3.15 -4.10 -6.33
N LYS A 88 -3.37 -3.94 -5.03
CA LYS A 88 -3.89 -4.98 -4.13
C LYS A 88 -4.93 -4.38 -3.20
N SER A 89 -5.93 -5.17 -2.87
CA SER A 89 -6.92 -4.75 -1.88
C SER A 89 -7.06 -5.75 -0.73
N THR A 90 -7.68 -5.31 0.36
CA THR A 90 -8.29 -6.24 1.32
C THR A 90 -9.50 -6.90 0.72
N GLY A 91 -9.91 -8.03 1.30
CA GLY A 91 -11.01 -8.83 0.79
C GLY A 91 -12.38 -8.17 0.96
N PHE A 92 -13.27 -8.47 0.03
CA PHE A 92 -14.69 -8.06 0.06
C PHE A 92 -15.53 -9.10 -0.69
N THR A 93 -16.87 -8.96 -0.66
CA THR A 93 -17.79 -9.77 -1.47
C THR A 93 -18.62 -8.87 -2.37
N ILE A 94 -19.05 -9.40 -3.50
CA ILE A 94 -19.90 -8.71 -4.46
C ILE A 94 -21.18 -9.50 -4.71
N LEU A 95 -22.20 -8.83 -5.24
CA LEU A 95 -23.45 -9.48 -5.60
C LEU A 95 -23.21 -10.58 -6.65
N GLY A 96 -23.69 -11.79 -6.38
CA GLY A 96 -23.51 -12.96 -7.26
C GLY A 96 -22.25 -13.79 -6.98
N GLU A 97 -21.35 -13.33 -6.08
CA GLU A 97 -20.17 -14.11 -5.65
C GLU A 97 -20.12 -14.17 -4.12
N SER A 98 -20.21 -15.37 -3.57
CA SER A 98 -20.22 -15.59 -2.13
C SER A 98 -18.83 -15.71 -1.50
N GLN A 99 -17.81 -15.97 -2.33
CA GLN A 99 -16.43 -16.05 -1.87
C GLN A 99 -15.80 -14.68 -1.78
N THR A 100 -14.79 -14.56 -0.92
CA THR A 100 -13.99 -13.32 -0.81
C THR A 100 -13.24 -13.06 -2.11
N VAL A 101 -13.34 -11.83 -2.59
CA VAL A 101 -12.68 -11.36 -3.79
C VAL A 101 -11.73 -10.19 -3.47
N TYR A 102 -10.85 -9.87 -4.41
CA TYR A 102 -9.80 -8.86 -4.28
C TYR A 102 -9.67 -8.07 -5.58
N LEU A 103 -9.25 -6.82 -5.49
CA LEU A 103 -8.83 -6.03 -6.65
C LEU A 103 -7.41 -6.39 -7.06
N THR A 104 -7.20 -6.44 -8.35
CA THR A 104 -5.89 -6.57 -8.98
C THR A 104 -5.88 -5.80 -10.30
N ASP A 105 -4.71 -5.66 -10.92
CA ASP A 105 -4.55 -4.94 -12.18
C ASP A 105 -3.74 -5.74 -13.19
N THR A 106 -3.95 -5.40 -14.46
CA THR A 106 -3.12 -5.84 -15.57
C THR A 106 -2.73 -4.59 -16.37
N PRO A 107 -1.42 -4.28 -16.48
CA PRO A 107 -0.96 -3.14 -17.28
C PRO A 107 -1.27 -3.32 -18.76
N ASN A 108 -1.65 -2.22 -19.41
CA ASN A 108 -1.72 -2.15 -20.87
C ASN A 108 -0.30 -2.14 -21.48
N GLU A 109 -0.20 -2.29 -22.79
CA GLU A 109 1.09 -2.31 -23.50
C GLU A 109 1.90 -1.03 -23.29
N ASP A 110 1.23 0.12 -23.16
CA ASP A 110 1.85 1.42 -22.89
C ASP A 110 2.45 1.55 -21.49
N LYS A 111 2.04 0.68 -20.54
CA LYS A 111 2.40 0.71 -19.12
C LYS A 111 2.09 2.04 -18.42
N LEU A 112 1.31 2.91 -19.04
CA LEU A 112 0.84 4.17 -18.45
C LEU A 112 -0.50 3.97 -17.79
N THR A 113 -1.29 3.05 -18.32
CA THR A 113 -2.63 2.67 -17.85
C THR A 113 -2.76 1.16 -17.70
N GLY A 114 -3.82 0.71 -17.06
CA GLY A 114 -4.13 -0.71 -16.92
C GLY A 114 -5.61 -0.96 -16.66
N THR A 115 -5.99 -2.22 -16.80
CA THR A 115 -7.33 -2.71 -16.47
C THR A 115 -7.33 -3.25 -15.04
N VAL A 116 -8.36 -2.90 -14.27
CA VAL A 116 -8.60 -3.45 -12.93
C VAL A 116 -9.57 -4.61 -13.04
N SER A 117 -9.22 -5.73 -12.43
CA SER A 117 -10.05 -6.94 -12.38
C SER A 117 -10.37 -7.29 -10.93
N ILE A 118 -11.48 -7.99 -10.74
CA ILE A 118 -11.84 -8.62 -9.47
C ILE A 118 -11.52 -10.11 -9.58
N VAL A 119 -10.72 -10.60 -8.63
CA VAL A 119 -10.27 -11.99 -8.59
C VAL A 119 -10.59 -12.64 -7.26
N LYS A 120 -10.72 -13.96 -7.25
CA LYS A 120 -10.73 -14.79 -6.04
C LYS A 120 -9.55 -15.76 -6.04
N GLU A 121 -9.19 -16.23 -4.87
CA GLU A 121 -8.16 -17.25 -4.70
C GLU A 121 -8.81 -18.62 -4.44
N LEU A 122 -8.48 -19.59 -5.26
CA LEU A 122 -8.90 -20.98 -5.09
C LEU A 122 -7.70 -21.92 -5.31
N ASN A 123 -7.36 -22.69 -4.29
CA ASN A 123 -6.22 -23.64 -4.35
C ASN A 123 -4.89 -22.95 -4.80
N ASN A 124 -4.59 -21.78 -4.27
CA ASN A 124 -3.45 -20.92 -4.62
C ASN A 124 -3.45 -20.40 -6.07
N ASN A 125 -4.56 -20.56 -6.78
CA ASN A 125 -4.74 -19.98 -8.11
C ASN A 125 -5.66 -18.77 -8.05
N LYS A 126 -5.33 -17.75 -8.84
CA LYS A 126 -6.20 -16.59 -9.03
C LYS A 126 -7.19 -16.86 -10.13
N ILE A 127 -8.46 -16.73 -9.82
CA ILE A 127 -9.57 -16.88 -10.77
C ILE A 127 -10.21 -15.52 -10.95
N VAL A 128 -10.29 -15.07 -12.19
CA VAL A 128 -10.97 -13.81 -12.54
C VAL A 128 -12.48 -13.99 -12.40
N VAL A 129 -13.10 -13.11 -11.61
CA VAL A 129 -14.56 -13.05 -11.38
C VAL A 129 -15.16 -11.95 -12.25
N VAL A 130 -14.50 -10.77 -12.30
CA VAL A 130 -14.86 -9.66 -13.18
C VAL A 130 -13.60 -9.19 -13.88
N GLU A 131 -13.56 -9.31 -15.20
CA GLU A 131 -12.36 -9.02 -16.00
C GLU A 131 -12.10 -7.52 -16.13
N ASP A 132 -13.16 -6.74 -16.35
CA ASP A 132 -13.10 -5.28 -16.52
C ASP A 132 -13.93 -4.59 -15.43
N ALA A 133 -13.35 -4.56 -14.22
CA ALA A 133 -13.96 -3.91 -13.07
C ALA A 133 -13.56 -2.43 -12.96
N GLY A 134 -12.68 -1.94 -13.83
CA GLY A 134 -12.24 -0.56 -13.81
C GLY A 134 -10.91 -0.34 -14.53
N THR A 135 -10.39 0.87 -14.36
CA THR A 135 -9.12 1.30 -14.95
C THR A 135 -8.19 1.87 -13.90
N VAL A 136 -6.90 1.79 -14.16
CA VAL A 136 -5.86 2.46 -13.38
C VAL A 136 -5.01 3.34 -14.30
N ASP A 137 -4.77 4.57 -13.88
CA ASP A 137 -3.79 5.49 -14.45
C ASP A 137 -2.57 5.48 -13.51
N TYR A 138 -1.50 4.82 -13.94
CA TYR A 138 -0.31 4.67 -13.12
C TYR A 138 0.46 5.96 -12.94
N ILE A 139 0.41 6.86 -13.93
CA ILE A 139 1.13 8.14 -13.88
C ILE A 139 0.48 9.09 -12.87
N LYS A 140 -0.85 9.18 -12.89
CA LYS A 140 -1.58 10.01 -11.94
C LYS A 140 -1.73 9.35 -10.56
N GLY A 141 -1.59 8.02 -10.51
CA GLY A 141 -1.91 7.25 -9.31
C GLY A 141 -3.41 7.26 -9.00
N GLU A 142 -4.22 7.00 -10.01
CA GLU A 142 -5.69 7.01 -9.95
C GLU A 142 -6.27 5.66 -10.31
N LEU A 143 -7.27 5.24 -9.53
CA LEU A 143 -8.03 4.02 -9.72
C LEU A 143 -9.50 4.40 -9.89
N ASN A 144 -10.11 3.99 -11.01
CA ASN A 144 -11.52 4.21 -11.29
C ASN A 144 -12.21 2.86 -11.44
N LEU A 145 -13.12 2.54 -10.51
CA LEU A 145 -13.93 1.33 -10.59
C LEU A 145 -15.23 1.60 -11.31
N THR A 146 -15.64 0.67 -12.16
CA THR A 146 -16.95 0.67 -12.79
C THR A 146 -18.05 0.43 -11.73
N THR A 147 -19.30 0.39 -12.15
CA THR A 147 -20.41 0.15 -11.24
C THR A 147 -20.35 -1.24 -10.63
N ILE A 148 -20.11 -1.33 -9.33
CA ILE A 148 -19.97 -2.59 -8.56
C ILE A 148 -20.97 -2.58 -7.42
N ASN A 149 -21.56 -3.75 -7.12
CA ASN A 149 -22.40 -3.95 -5.94
C ASN A 149 -21.61 -4.77 -4.89
N ILE A 150 -21.03 -4.07 -3.92
CA ILE A 150 -20.31 -4.68 -2.81
C ILE A 150 -21.31 -5.08 -1.74
N THR A 151 -21.26 -6.33 -1.28
CA THR A 151 -22.19 -6.87 -0.30
C THR A 151 -21.64 -6.93 1.12
N SER A 152 -20.31 -7.13 1.26
CA SER A 152 -19.62 -7.05 2.55
C SER A 152 -18.13 -6.74 2.37
N THR A 153 -17.45 -6.41 3.47
CA THR A 153 -16.00 -6.20 3.52
C THR A 153 -15.39 -7.02 4.65
N VAL A 154 -14.17 -7.51 4.47
CA VAL A 154 -13.43 -8.22 5.52
C VAL A 154 -13.01 -7.25 6.64
N LYS A 155 -12.65 -6.02 6.27
CA LYS A 155 -12.36 -4.96 7.25
C LYS A 155 -13.66 -4.41 7.84
N SER A 156 -13.57 -3.95 9.10
CA SER A 156 -14.68 -3.24 9.77
C SER A 156 -15.01 -1.91 9.08
N ASN A 157 -16.18 -1.37 9.40
CA ASN A 157 -16.64 -0.05 8.92
C ASN A 157 -16.77 0.06 7.39
N ASN A 158 -17.04 -1.06 6.71
CA ASN A 158 -17.23 -1.12 5.26
C ASN A 158 -16.02 -0.58 4.47
N ILE A 159 -14.81 -0.81 4.99
CA ILE A 159 -13.57 -0.33 4.38
C ILE A 159 -12.94 -1.43 3.52
N ILE A 160 -12.56 -1.07 2.30
CA ILE A 160 -11.63 -1.83 1.46
C ILE A 160 -10.35 -1.01 1.37
N GLU A 161 -9.26 -1.53 1.94
CA GLU A 161 -7.95 -0.89 1.81
C GLU A 161 -7.35 -1.26 0.47
N VAL A 162 -6.98 -0.26 -0.32
CA VAL A 162 -6.31 -0.43 -1.60
C VAL A 162 -4.86 0.04 -1.47
N GLN A 163 -3.91 -0.78 -1.90
CA GLN A 163 -2.48 -0.55 -1.77
C GLN A 163 -1.80 -0.55 -3.13
N ALA A 164 -0.79 0.29 -3.26
CA ALA A 164 0.10 0.33 -4.41
C ALA A 164 1.54 0.61 -3.96
N PHE A 165 2.52 0.27 -4.81
CA PHE A 165 3.90 0.73 -4.65
C PHE A 165 4.06 2.04 -5.42
N PRO A 166 4.57 3.10 -4.80
CA PRO A 166 4.87 4.34 -5.51
C PRO A 166 6.12 4.18 -6.39
N GLU A 167 6.20 4.92 -7.47
CA GLU A 167 7.41 4.98 -8.31
C GLU A 167 8.54 5.67 -7.56
N SER A 168 8.25 6.80 -6.93
CA SER A 168 9.17 7.43 -5.99
C SER A 168 8.90 6.96 -4.58
N ASN A 169 9.96 6.69 -3.82
CA ASN A 169 9.81 6.40 -2.38
C ASN A 169 9.48 7.66 -1.56
N ASP A 170 9.64 8.86 -2.12
CA ASP A 170 9.13 10.09 -1.53
C ASP A 170 7.65 10.26 -1.88
N ILE A 171 6.81 10.49 -0.87
CA ILE A 171 5.36 10.61 -1.03
C ILE A 171 4.93 12.05 -0.76
N ILE A 172 4.15 12.59 -1.69
CA ILE A 172 3.53 13.91 -1.56
C ILE A 172 2.05 13.70 -1.26
N GLY A 173 1.63 14.20 -0.10
CA GLY A 173 0.21 14.22 0.26
C GLY A 173 -0.60 15.18 -0.62
N LEU A 174 -1.82 14.82 -0.95
CA LEU A 174 -2.76 15.71 -1.62
C LEU A 174 -3.09 16.89 -0.69
N LYS A 175 -3.34 18.07 -1.27
CA LYS A 175 -3.54 19.32 -0.50
C LYS A 175 -4.77 19.27 0.43
N ASP A 176 -5.76 18.50 0.05
CA ASP A 176 -7.04 18.31 0.75
C ASP A 176 -7.07 17.07 1.66
N LEU A 177 -5.97 16.34 1.75
CA LEU A 177 -5.87 15.11 2.52
C LEU A 177 -4.71 15.16 3.52
N TYR A 178 -4.95 14.56 4.68
CA TYR A 178 -3.89 14.26 5.64
C TYR A 178 -3.05 13.09 5.14
N LEU A 179 -1.73 13.30 5.09
CA LEU A 179 -0.79 12.19 4.95
C LEU A 179 -0.57 11.57 6.34
N LYS A 180 -0.67 10.26 6.41
CA LYS A 180 -0.43 9.50 7.65
C LYS A 180 0.60 8.40 7.37
N PHE A 181 1.65 8.36 8.19
CA PHE A 181 2.58 7.23 8.20
C PHE A 181 2.10 6.20 9.22
N SER A 182 1.66 5.04 8.77
CA SER A 182 1.12 3.99 9.64
C SER A 182 2.23 3.07 10.14
N ILE A 183 2.64 3.25 11.40
CA ILE A 183 3.61 2.37 12.04
C ILE A 183 2.99 0.99 12.32
N SER A 184 1.71 0.95 12.66
CA SER A 184 0.99 -0.31 12.92
C SER A 184 0.89 -1.25 11.71
N ASP A 185 0.94 -0.69 10.49
CA ASP A 185 0.93 -1.45 9.24
C ASP A 185 2.35 -1.66 8.68
N SER A 186 3.37 -1.22 9.41
CA SER A 186 4.77 -1.35 9.02
C SER A 186 5.39 -2.58 9.66
N THR A 187 6.28 -3.24 8.93
CA THR A 187 7.03 -4.41 9.43
C THR A 187 8.51 -4.08 9.46
N ILE A 188 9.14 -4.32 10.59
CA ILE A 188 10.60 -4.15 10.78
C ILE A 188 11.20 -5.51 11.09
N ASN A 189 12.07 -5.99 10.22
CA ASN A 189 12.85 -7.21 10.40
C ASN A 189 14.31 -6.84 10.59
N MET A 190 14.88 -7.24 11.72
CA MET A 190 16.30 -7.10 11.98
C MET A 190 16.99 -8.46 11.84
N VAL A 191 17.99 -8.52 11.00
CA VAL A 191 18.76 -9.73 10.72
C VAL A 191 20.20 -9.49 11.13
N LYS A 192 20.77 -10.44 11.85
CA LYS A 192 22.19 -10.41 12.17
C LYS A 192 22.99 -10.70 10.89
N ASP A 193 23.89 -9.78 10.55
CA ASP A 193 24.82 -10.01 9.46
C ASP A 193 25.85 -11.04 9.89
N THR A 194 25.82 -12.21 9.28
CA THR A 194 26.83 -13.25 9.46
C THR A 194 27.87 -13.06 8.37
N ILE A 195 28.83 -12.17 8.61
CA ILE A 195 30.05 -12.16 7.81
C ILE A 195 30.76 -13.48 8.14
N SER A 196 30.72 -14.44 7.21
CA SER A 196 31.62 -15.57 7.27
C SER A 196 33.03 -15.03 7.09
N SER A 197 33.79 -14.97 8.18
CA SER A 197 35.23 -14.77 8.10
C SER A 197 35.80 -15.96 7.33
N GLY A 198 36.05 -15.76 6.04
CA GLY A 198 36.92 -16.66 5.26
C GLY A 198 38.36 -16.52 5.68
#